data_364cb97513f5cfe682624a8945e8e276
#
_entry.id   364cb97513f5cfe682624a8945e8e276
#
_cell.length_a   1.000
_cell.length_b   1.000
_cell.length_c   1.000
_cell.angle_alpha   90.00
_cell.angle_beta   90.00
_cell.angle_gamma   90.00
#
_symmetry.space_group_name_H-M   'P 1'
#
loop_
_entity.id
_entity.type
_entity.pdbx_description
1 polymer ?
#
loop_
_entity_poly.entity_id
_entity_poly.type
_entity_poly.pdbx_seq_one_letter_code
_entity_poly.pdbx_strand_id
1 'polypeptide(L)'
;SRGLGDVYKRQPSQQDNLQDLIRTLRTSDAELGLAFDGDGDRLGVVTQEGEIIYPDRLLMLLSEDVLSRCPGGVVVYDIKCTRLLAPWIKNKGGQPVLSRTGHSYIKGAMQREKALIAGEMSGHLFFSERWFGFDDGLYAGARILEILSKSQDISKRLHALPQLQSTPEITLTLKEEGRNHEIIKQLQKNPNFPGAENIITLDGLRVEYKDGFGLVRASNTTPSLVLRFEGKDQDTLQRIKEVFYSALSSFVPDLDHYFSLSSPINHM
;
A
#
# COMPACT_ATOMS: atom_id res chain seq x y z
N SER A 1 16.74 -9.72 -23.64
CA SER A 1 16.16 -10.00 -22.31
C SER A 1 16.87 -9.14 -21.27
N ARG A 2 16.16 -8.18 -20.72
CA ARG A 2 16.64 -7.38 -19.59
C ARG A 2 16.50 -8.28 -18.37
N GLY A 3 17.58 -8.52 -17.61
CA GLY A 3 17.62 -9.54 -16.56
C GLY A 3 16.71 -9.24 -15.35
N LEU A 4 16.62 -10.18 -14.42
CA LEU A 4 15.81 -10.12 -13.17
C LEU A 4 15.91 -8.80 -12.37
N GLY A 5 17.02 -8.06 -12.51
CA GLY A 5 17.17 -6.74 -11.90
C GLY A 5 16.20 -5.66 -12.43
N ASP A 6 15.58 -5.85 -13.59
CA ASP A 6 14.60 -4.92 -14.17
C ASP A 6 13.21 -5.05 -13.51
N VAL A 7 12.85 -6.24 -13.03
CA VAL A 7 11.59 -6.52 -12.34
C VAL A 7 11.50 -5.69 -11.05
N TYR A 8 12.59 -5.62 -10.28
CA TYR A 8 12.62 -4.84 -9.03
C TYR A 8 12.74 -3.32 -9.24
N LYS A 9 13.31 -2.88 -10.38
CA LYS A 9 13.52 -1.46 -10.68
C LYS A 9 12.30 -0.77 -11.29
N ARG A 10 11.32 -1.52 -11.83
CA ARG A 10 10.17 -0.99 -12.57
C ARG A 10 8.83 -1.28 -11.91
N GLN A 11 8.79 -1.23 -10.57
CA GLN A 11 7.53 -1.43 -9.84
C GLN A 11 6.52 -0.33 -10.17
N PRO A 12 5.28 -0.68 -10.52
CA PRO A 12 4.23 0.31 -10.84
C PRO A 12 3.71 1.08 -9.63
N SER A 13 4.16 0.73 -8.43
CA SER A 13 3.93 1.51 -7.20
C SER A 13 4.91 2.67 -7.01
N GLN A 14 5.96 2.76 -7.85
CA GLN A 14 6.94 3.86 -7.80
C GLN A 14 6.58 4.94 -8.82
N GLN A 15 6.36 6.15 -8.34
CA GLN A 15 5.91 7.28 -9.14
C GLN A 15 6.83 7.57 -10.35
N ASP A 16 8.14 7.46 -10.17
CA ASP A 16 9.13 7.69 -11.23
C ASP A 16 8.97 6.75 -12.41
N ASN A 17 8.52 5.51 -12.16
CA ASN A 17 8.30 4.51 -13.20
C ASN A 17 7.03 4.77 -14.03
N LEU A 18 6.14 5.64 -13.58
CA LEU A 18 4.88 5.94 -14.24
C LEU A 18 4.91 7.24 -15.08
N GLN A 19 6.05 7.97 -15.10
CA GLN A 19 6.14 9.26 -15.77
C GLN A 19 5.87 9.20 -17.28
N ASP A 20 6.30 8.14 -17.96
CA ASP A 20 6.04 7.95 -19.39
C ASP A 20 4.56 7.68 -19.66
N LEU A 21 3.91 6.87 -18.81
CA LEU A 21 2.48 6.61 -18.86
C LEU A 21 1.68 7.89 -18.63
N ILE A 22 2.03 8.67 -17.60
CA ILE A 22 1.38 9.94 -17.28
C ILE A 22 1.47 10.93 -18.46
N ARG A 23 2.65 11.06 -19.09
CA ARG A 23 2.81 11.91 -20.28
C ARG A 23 1.95 11.45 -21.45
N THR A 24 1.90 10.15 -21.69
CA THR A 24 1.09 9.57 -22.77
C THR A 24 -0.39 9.83 -22.55
N LEU A 25 -0.89 9.64 -21.33
CA LEU A 25 -2.30 9.89 -20.98
C LEU A 25 -2.68 11.35 -21.22
N ARG A 26 -1.85 12.31 -20.78
CA ARG A 26 -2.11 13.75 -20.94
C ARG A 26 -2.14 14.23 -22.41
N THR A 27 -1.60 13.44 -23.32
CA THR A 27 -1.49 13.77 -24.76
C THR A 27 -2.31 12.86 -25.67
N SER A 28 -3.18 12.02 -25.11
CA SER A 28 -4.03 11.07 -25.83
C SER A 28 -5.47 11.17 -25.35
N ASP A 29 -6.38 10.50 -26.06
CA ASP A 29 -7.80 10.37 -25.69
C ASP A 29 -8.05 9.19 -24.74
N ALA A 30 -6.99 8.58 -24.18
CA ALA A 30 -7.12 7.47 -23.26
C ALA A 30 -7.63 7.96 -21.88
N GLU A 31 -8.68 7.34 -21.38
CA GLU A 31 -9.32 7.70 -20.10
C GLU A 31 -8.59 7.10 -18.88
N LEU A 32 -7.75 6.07 -19.09
CA LEU A 32 -7.07 5.33 -18.02
C LEU A 32 -5.77 4.74 -18.51
N GLY A 33 -4.76 4.71 -17.65
CA GLY A 33 -3.49 4.01 -17.86
C GLY A 33 -3.32 2.84 -16.92
N LEU A 34 -2.89 1.71 -17.45
CA LEU A 34 -2.52 0.52 -16.69
C LEU A 34 -1.04 0.24 -16.87
N ALA A 35 -0.31 0.06 -15.78
CA ALA A 35 1.09 -0.29 -15.76
C ALA A 35 1.29 -1.64 -15.06
N PHE A 36 2.15 -2.46 -15.65
CA PHE A 36 2.51 -3.77 -15.12
C PHE A 36 4.02 -3.84 -14.92
N ASP A 37 4.47 -4.63 -13.96
CA ASP A 37 5.89 -4.93 -13.82
C ASP A 37 6.35 -6.04 -14.79
N GLY A 38 7.61 -6.47 -14.65
CA GLY A 38 8.25 -7.30 -15.66
C GLY A 38 7.69 -8.72 -15.80
N ASP A 39 7.10 -9.27 -14.76
CA ASP A 39 6.42 -10.58 -14.69
C ASP A 39 4.89 -10.48 -14.67
N GLY A 40 4.35 -9.24 -14.60
CA GLY A 40 2.92 -8.97 -14.78
C GLY A 40 2.05 -9.30 -13.57
N ASP A 41 2.65 -9.47 -12.39
CA ASP A 41 1.94 -9.82 -11.16
C ASP A 41 1.48 -8.59 -10.35
N ARG A 42 1.93 -7.37 -10.71
CA ARG A 42 1.55 -6.09 -10.09
C ARG A 42 0.87 -5.16 -11.06
N LEU A 43 -0.07 -4.38 -10.52
CA LEU A 43 -0.83 -3.38 -11.26
C LEU A 43 -0.64 -1.98 -10.67
N GLY A 44 -0.35 -1.02 -11.54
CA GLY A 44 -0.47 0.42 -11.29
C GLY A 44 -1.58 1.01 -12.16
N VAL A 45 -2.32 1.98 -11.64
CA VAL A 45 -3.42 2.64 -12.35
C VAL A 45 -3.20 4.14 -12.30
N VAL A 46 -3.35 4.81 -13.45
CA VAL A 46 -3.21 6.26 -13.59
C VAL A 46 -4.43 6.80 -14.31
N THR A 47 -5.00 7.90 -13.79
CA THR A 47 -6.13 8.60 -14.43
C THR A 47 -5.65 9.43 -15.64
N GLN A 48 -6.58 9.89 -16.45
CA GLN A 48 -6.27 10.78 -17.60
C GLN A 48 -5.54 12.06 -17.16
N GLU A 49 -5.87 12.60 -16.00
CA GLU A 49 -5.23 13.78 -15.41
C GLU A 49 -3.81 13.50 -14.89
N GLY A 50 -3.42 12.22 -14.82
CA GLY A 50 -2.11 11.78 -14.35
C GLY A 50 -2.05 11.51 -12.85
N GLU A 51 -3.21 11.37 -12.17
CA GLU A 51 -3.24 10.93 -10.78
C GLU A 51 -2.98 9.43 -10.69
N ILE A 52 -2.07 9.05 -9.79
CA ILE A 52 -1.78 7.65 -9.49
C ILE A 52 -2.77 7.15 -8.45
N ILE A 53 -3.55 6.13 -8.80
CA ILE A 53 -4.42 5.46 -7.84
C ILE A 53 -3.65 4.33 -7.17
N TYR A 54 -3.33 4.52 -5.90
CA TYR A 54 -2.52 3.54 -5.16
C TYR A 54 -3.25 2.21 -4.94
N PRO A 55 -2.51 1.09 -4.81
CA PRO A 55 -3.08 -0.27 -4.76
C PRO A 55 -4.10 -0.48 -3.64
N ASP A 56 -3.95 0.15 -2.50
CA ASP A 56 -4.91 0.07 -1.40
C ASP A 56 -6.24 0.77 -1.73
N ARG A 57 -6.23 1.85 -2.52
CA ARG A 57 -7.44 2.48 -3.08
C ARG A 57 -8.06 1.61 -4.18
N LEU A 58 -7.24 0.98 -5.02
CA LEU A 58 -7.75 -0.01 -5.98
C LEU A 58 -8.42 -1.18 -5.28
N LEU A 59 -7.85 -1.64 -4.16
CA LEU A 59 -8.45 -2.71 -3.36
C LEU A 59 -9.81 -2.28 -2.75
N MET A 60 -10.00 -0.98 -2.42
CA MET A 60 -11.33 -0.48 -2.03
C MET A 60 -12.36 -0.66 -3.14
N LEU A 61 -12.03 -0.25 -4.37
CA LEU A 61 -12.91 -0.37 -5.53
C LEU A 61 -13.24 -1.83 -5.85
N LEU A 62 -12.21 -2.69 -5.86
CA LEU A 62 -12.35 -4.12 -6.15
C LEU A 62 -13.11 -4.85 -5.05
N SER A 63 -12.88 -4.54 -3.78
CA SER A 63 -13.60 -5.14 -2.66
C SER A 63 -15.08 -4.77 -2.66
N GLU A 64 -15.44 -3.55 -3.03
CA GLU A 64 -16.83 -3.13 -3.20
C GLU A 64 -17.53 -3.97 -4.27
N ASP A 65 -16.90 -4.18 -5.41
CA ASP A 65 -17.45 -5.00 -6.50
C ASP A 65 -17.61 -6.48 -6.06
N VAL A 66 -16.60 -7.07 -5.45
CA VAL A 66 -16.65 -8.46 -4.95
C VAL A 66 -17.74 -8.60 -3.88
N LEU A 67 -17.78 -7.71 -2.90
CA LEU A 67 -18.73 -7.78 -1.78
C LEU A 67 -20.19 -7.51 -2.22
N SER A 68 -20.41 -6.80 -3.32
CA SER A 68 -21.74 -6.63 -3.90
C SER A 68 -22.39 -7.95 -4.35
N ARG A 69 -21.56 -8.92 -4.76
CA ARG A 69 -21.97 -10.27 -5.15
C ARG A 69 -21.85 -11.28 -4.02
N CYS A 70 -20.94 -11.06 -3.09
CA CYS A 70 -20.60 -11.97 -2.00
C CYS A 70 -20.63 -11.25 -0.65
N PRO A 71 -21.80 -10.84 -0.13
CA PRO A 71 -21.93 -10.19 1.18
C PRO A 71 -21.34 -11.08 2.29
N GLY A 72 -20.67 -10.46 3.26
CA GLY A 72 -19.98 -11.17 4.34
C GLY A 72 -18.60 -11.72 3.97
N GLY A 73 -18.17 -11.54 2.72
CA GLY A 73 -16.88 -12.03 2.23
C GLY A 73 -15.68 -11.43 2.96
N VAL A 74 -14.62 -12.23 3.07
CA VAL A 74 -13.36 -11.82 3.70
C VAL A 74 -12.46 -11.13 2.66
N VAL A 75 -11.86 -10.01 3.07
CA VAL A 75 -10.87 -9.24 2.30
C VAL A 75 -9.57 -9.18 3.11
N VAL A 76 -8.48 -9.73 2.58
CA VAL A 76 -7.15 -9.68 3.21
C VAL A 76 -6.35 -8.51 2.62
N TYR A 77 -5.59 -7.80 3.46
CA TYR A 77 -4.72 -6.71 3.02
C TYR A 77 -3.48 -6.61 3.89
N ASP A 78 -2.39 -6.07 3.33
CA ASP A 78 -1.14 -5.98 4.04
C ASP A 78 -1.10 -4.80 5.03
N ILE A 79 -0.17 -4.90 5.99
CA ILE A 79 -0.01 -3.91 7.08
C ILE A 79 0.33 -2.50 6.59
N LYS A 80 0.77 -2.33 5.36
CA LYS A 80 1.12 -1.03 4.76
C LYS A 80 -0.10 -0.27 4.20
N CYS A 81 -1.21 -0.96 3.96
CA CYS A 81 -2.42 -0.36 3.39
C CYS A 81 -3.01 0.74 4.29
N THR A 82 -3.71 1.68 3.67
CA THR A 82 -4.40 2.78 4.35
C THR A 82 -5.30 2.30 5.48
N ARG A 83 -5.36 3.07 6.56
CA ARG A 83 -6.28 2.81 7.67
C ARG A 83 -7.76 2.88 7.27
N LEU A 84 -8.07 3.54 6.16
CA LEU A 84 -9.44 3.67 5.64
C LEU A 84 -10.00 2.35 5.08
N LEU A 85 -9.14 1.39 4.75
CA LEU A 85 -9.54 0.15 4.08
C LEU A 85 -10.44 -0.74 4.97
N ALA A 86 -10.09 -0.91 6.26
CA ALA A 86 -10.90 -1.72 7.16
C ALA A 86 -12.34 -1.19 7.37
N PRO A 87 -12.55 0.09 7.69
CA PRO A 87 -13.91 0.64 7.76
C PRO A 87 -14.64 0.60 6.41
N TRP A 88 -13.93 0.82 5.29
CA TRP A 88 -14.52 0.70 3.96
C TRP A 88 -15.10 -0.70 3.71
N ILE A 89 -14.29 -1.74 3.93
CA ILE A 89 -14.70 -3.14 3.76
C ILE A 89 -15.91 -3.46 4.64
N LYS A 90 -15.88 -3.05 5.93
CA LYS A 90 -17.01 -3.25 6.86
C LYS A 90 -18.28 -2.56 6.38
N ASN A 91 -18.18 -1.32 5.91
CA ASN A 91 -19.31 -0.54 5.39
C ASN A 91 -19.92 -1.16 4.11
N LYS A 92 -19.10 -1.93 3.35
CA LYS A 92 -19.56 -2.71 2.19
C LYS A 92 -20.04 -4.12 2.56
N GLY A 93 -20.19 -4.41 3.85
CA GLY A 93 -20.69 -5.69 4.37
C GLY A 93 -19.67 -6.82 4.35
N GLY A 94 -18.37 -6.54 4.27
CA GLY A 94 -17.28 -7.51 4.29
C GLY A 94 -16.54 -7.60 5.62
N GLN A 95 -15.61 -8.53 5.68
CA GLN A 95 -14.75 -8.79 6.85
C GLN A 95 -13.29 -8.46 6.50
N PRO A 96 -12.71 -7.37 7.05
CA PRO A 96 -11.31 -7.01 6.83
C PRO A 96 -10.37 -7.87 7.67
N VAL A 97 -9.32 -8.40 7.06
CA VAL A 97 -8.25 -9.15 7.73
C VAL A 97 -6.89 -8.56 7.38
N LEU A 98 -6.19 -8.08 8.39
CA LEU A 98 -4.85 -7.54 8.26
C LEU A 98 -3.82 -8.67 8.19
N SER A 99 -2.86 -8.60 7.28
CA SER A 99 -1.78 -9.57 7.08
C SER A 99 -0.40 -8.93 7.12
N ARG A 100 0.62 -9.76 7.30
CA ARG A 100 2.01 -9.39 7.04
C ARG A 100 2.19 -9.11 5.56
N THR A 101 3.15 -8.24 5.24
CA THR A 101 3.57 -7.97 3.85
C THR A 101 4.31 -9.16 3.26
N GLY A 102 4.00 -9.48 2.02
CA GLY A 102 4.63 -10.53 1.20
C GLY A 102 3.62 -11.52 0.64
N HIS A 103 3.72 -11.76 -0.67
CA HIS A 103 2.74 -12.56 -1.43
C HIS A 103 2.48 -13.95 -0.81
N SER A 104 3.50 -14.58 -0.21
CA SER A 104 3.33 -15.87 0.47
C SER A 104 2.48 -15.77 1.73
N TYR A 105 2.64 -14.68 2.52
CA TYR A 105 1.83 -14.44 3.72
C TYR A 105 0.38 -14.11 3.36
N ILE A 106 0.19 -13.31 2.32
CA ILE A 106 -1.14 -12.99 1.80
C ILE A 106 -1.86 -14.23 1.31
N LYS A 107 -1.22 -15.06 0.46
CA LYS A 107 -1.79 -16.33 -0.02
C LYS A 107 -2.13 -17.29 1.13
N GLY A 108 -1.25 -17.40 2.12
CA GLY A 108 -1.52 -18.21 3.33
C GLY A 108 -2.70 -17.68 4.16
N ALA A 109 -2.81 -16.34 4.30
CA ALA A 109 -3.95 -15.73 4.96
C ALA A 109 -5.26 -15.93 4.17
N MET A 110 -5.23 -15.78 2.84
CA MET A 110 -6.39 -16.02 1.98
C MET A 110 -6.94 -17.44 2.13
N GLN A 111 -6.06 -18.44 2.13
CA GLN A 111 -6.46 -19.85 2.31
C GLN A 111 -7.06 -20.10 3.68
N ARG A 112 -6.41 -19.62 4.75
CA ARG A 112 -6.86 -19.82 6.13
C ARG A 112 -8.21 -19.15 6.41
N GLU A 113 -8.38 -17.93 5.94
CA GLU A 113 -9.57 -17.11 6.17
C GLU A 113 -10.64 -17.30 5.08
N LYS A 114 -10.37 -18.13 4.06
CA LYS A 114 -11.23 -18.30 2.87
C LYS A 114 -11.58 -16.96 2.20
N ALA A 115 -10.58 -16.10 2.10
CA ALA A 115 -10.78 -14.76 1.58
C ALA A 115 -11.07 -14.78 0.07
N LEU A 116 -11.94 -13.87 -0.37
CA LEU A 116 -12.38 -13.74 -1.76
C LEU A 116 -11.42 -12.91 -2.59
N ILE A 117 -10.81 -11.94 -1.95
CA ILE A 117 -9.87 -11.00 -2.56
C ILE A 117 -8.81 -10.59 -1.53
N ALA A 118 -7.62 -10.27 -2.01
CA ALA A 118 -6.59 -9.65 -1.20
C ALA A 118 -5.77 -8.63 -2.00
N GLY A 119 -5.03 -7.79 -1.29
CA GLY A 119 -4.12 -6.84 -1.92
C GLY A 119 -2.98 -6.39 -1.03
N GLU A 120 -1.89 -5.99 -1.68
CA GLU A 120 -0.73 -5.38 -1.04
C GLU A 120 -0.51 -3.96 -1.58
N MET A 121 0.06 -3.11 -0.74
CA MET A 121 0.46 -1.75 -1.15
C MET A 121 1.50 -1.75 -2.30
N SER A 122 2.20 -2.86 -2.51
CA SER A 122 3.15 -3.07 -3.61
C SER A 122 2.52 -3.24 -4.99
N GLY A 123 1.18 -3.44 -5.07
CA GLY A 123 0.46 -3.63 -6.33
C GLY A 123 0.03 -5.07 -6.62
N HIS A 124 0.42 -6.04 -5.79
CA HIS A 124 -0.10 -7.40 -5.89
C HIS A 124 -1.58 -7.42 -5.50
N LEU A 125 -2.42 -7.96 -6.37
CA LEU A 125 -3.86 -8.14 -6.17
C LEU A 125 -4.22 -9.60 -6.46
N PHE A 126 -4.95 -10.20 -5.54
CA PHE A 126 -5.25 -11.63 -5.51
C PHE A 126 -6.76 -11.84 -5.50
N PHE A 127 -7.25 -12.75 -6.32
CA PHE A 127 -8.67 -13.08 -6.38
C PHE A 127 -8.89 -14.58 -6.28
N SER A 128 -9.71 -15.03 -5.34
CA SER A 128 -10.29 -16.37 -5.35
C SER A 128 -11.76 -16.34 -5.80
N GLU A 129 -12.39 -15.17 -5.80
CA GLU A 129 -13.68 -14.93 -6.44
C GLU A 129 -13.47 -14.76 -7.93
N ARG A 130 -13.97 -15.69 -8.73
CA ARG A 130 -13.85 -15.75 -10.21
C ARG A 130 -12.41 -15.93 -10.72
N TRP A 131 -11.45 -16.33 -9.87
CA TRP A 131 -10.05 -16.61 -10.23
C TRP A 131 -9.43 -17.66 -9.30
N PHE A 132 -8.14 -17.94 -9.43
CA PHE A 132 -7.46 -19.09 -8.83
C PHE A 132 -6.74 -18.79 -7.49
N GLY A 133 -6.84 -17.56 -6.95
CA GLY A 133 -6.28 -17.20 -5.64
C GLY A 133 -4.80 -16.81 -5.64
N PHE A 134 -4.20 -16.54 -6.79
CA PHE A 134 -2.85 -15.99 -6.90
C PHE A 134 -2.86 -14.53 -7.36
N ASP A 135 -1.72 -13.87 -7.23
CA ASP A 135 -1.46 -12.52 -7.69
C ASP A 135 -1.36 -12.47 -9.22
N ASP A 136 -2.16 -11.61 -9.83
CA ASP A 136 -2.24 -11.48 -11.28
C ASP A 136 -2.61 -10.04 -11.64
N GLY A 137 -1.60 -9.26 -12.07
CA GLY A 137 -1.80 -7.86 -12.42
C GLY A 137 -2.68 -7.69 -13.66
N LEU A 138 -2.54 -8.57 -14.66
CA LEU A 138 -3.35 -8.53 -15.89
C LEU A 138 -4.82 -8.80 -15.60
N TYR A 139 -5.11 -9.82 -14.79
CA TYR A 139 -6.47 -10.11 -14.35
C TYR A 139 -7.05 -8.97 -13.51
N ALA A 140 -6.26 -8.42 -12.57
CA ALA A 140 -6.67 -7.27 -11.78
C ALA A 140 -7.00 -6.05 -12.65
N GLY A 141 -6.19 -5.78 -13.69
CA GLY A 141 -6.46 -4.75 -14.69
C GLY A 141 -7.78 -4.98 -15.43
N ALA A 142 -8.05 -6.20 -15.88
CA ALA A 142 -9.31 -6.57 -16.51
C ALA A 142 -10.52 -6.36 -15.58
N ARG A 143 -10.38 -6.68 -14.28
CA ARG A 143 -11.43 -6.44 -13.26
C ARG A 143 -11.67 -4.95 -13.02
N ILE A 144 -10.62 -4.12 -13.00
CA ILE A 144 -10.75 -2.65 -12.93
C ILE A 144 -11.53 -2.14 -14.16
N LEU A 145 -11.17 -2.57 -15.35
CA LEU A 145 -11.86 -2.17 -16.58
C LEU A 145 -13.32 -2.62 -16.57
N GLU A 146 -13.64 -3.84 -16.11
CA GLU A 146 -15.01 -4.34 -15.94
C GLU A 146 -15.85 -3.43 -15.03
N ILE A 147 -15.27 -2.94 -13.93
CA ILE A 147 -15.96 -2.04 -12.99
C ILE A 147 -16.15 -0.66 -13.62
N LEU A 148 -15.10 -0.11 -14.20
CA LEU A 148 -15.08 1.25 -14.71
C LEU A 148 -15.91 1.41 -16.01
N SER A 149 -16.04 0.35 -16.82
CA SER A 149 -16.89 0.35 -18.02
C SER A 149 -18.39 0.59 -17.71
N LYS A 150 -18.80 0.39 -16.46
CA LYS A 150 -20.16 0.67 -15.98
C LYS A 150 -20.33 2.10 -15.47
N SER A 151 -19.24 2.86 -15.41
CA SER A 151 -19.22 4.24 -14.91
C SER A 151 -19.35 5.23 -16.06
N GLN A 152 -20.12 6.31 -15.88
CA GLN A 152 -20.21 7.37 -16.88
C GLN A 152 -18.95 8.26 -16.92
N ASP A 153 -18.21 8.31 -15.82
CA ASP A 153 -17.02 9.12 -15.63
C ASP A 153 -16.02 8.33 -14.77
N ILE A 154 -14.99 7.86 -15.42
CA ILE A 154 -13.95 7.00 -14.82
C ILE A 154 -13.14 7.79 -13.78
N SER A 155 -12.68 8.99 -14.12
CA SER A 155 -11.89 9.83 -13.24
C SER A 155 -12.67 10.18 -11.98
N LYS A 156 -13.91 10.62 -12.12
CA LYS A 156 -14.77 10.92 -10.98
C LYS A 156 -15.00 9.71 -10.08
N ARG A 157 -15.17 8.52 -10.66
CA ARG A 157 -15.32 7.27 -9.88
C ARG A 157 -14.08 6.94 -9.05
N LEU A 158 -12.90 7.15 -9.61
CA LEU A 158 -11.62 6.91 -8.93
C LEU A 158 -11.32 7.98 -7.88
N HIS A 159 -11.57 9.25 -8.18
CA HIS A 159 -11.40 10.36 -7.24
C HIS A 159 -12.35 10.28 -6.03
N ALA A 160 -13.53 9.66 -6.20
CA ALA A 160 -14.48 9.46 -5.10
C ALA A 160 -14.01 8.43 -4.05
N LEU A 161 -12.96 7.66 -4.31
CA LEU A 161 -12.37 6.77 -3.32
C LEU A 161 -11.71 7.58 -2.20
N PRO A 162 -12.00 7.28 -0.93
CA PRO A 162 -11.44 8.05 0.18
C PRO A 162 -9.92 7.93 0.23
N GLN A 163 -9.26 9.02 0.64
CA GLN A 163 -7.82 9.06 0.83
C GLN A 163 -7.44 9.99 1.98
N LEU A 164 -6.26 9.79 2.53
CA LEU A 164 -5.65 10.62 3.56
C LEU A 164 -4.29 11.11 3.06
N GLN A 165 -3.73 12.12 3.74
CA GLN A 165 -2.37 12.55 3.48
C GLN A 165 -1.40 11.42 3.86
N SER A 166 -0.53 11.00 2.95
CA SER A 166 0.39 9.91 3.21
C SER A 166 1.78 10.16 2.60
N THR A 167 2.78 9.46 3.13
CA THR A 167 4.09 9.42 2.51
C THR A 167 4.17 8.26 1.51
N PRO A 168 5.06 8.33 0.50
CA PRO A 168 5.59 7.13 -0.13
C PRO A 168 6.22 6.19 0.91
N GLU A 169 6.56 4.96 0.53
CA GLU A 169 7.42 4.12 1.35
C GLU A 169 8.81 4.76 1.47
N ILE A 170 9.27 4.96 2.71
CA ILE A 170 10.59 5.50 3.03
C ILE A 170 11.48 4.32 3.38
N THR A 171 12.58 4.13 2.66
CA THR A 171 13.52 3.03 2.90
C THR A 171 14.78 3.58 3.58
N LEU A 172 15.02 3.14 4.82
CA LEU A 172 16.24 3.43 5.58
C LEU A 172 17.22 2.28 5.40
N THR A 173 18.24 2.46 4.58
CA THR A 173 19.29 1.45 4.36
C THR A 173 20.24 1.42 5.55
N LEU A 174 20.49 0.23 6.10
CA LEU A 174 21.43 -0.01 7.20
C LEU A 174 22.70 -0.64 6.68
N LYS A 175 23.83 -0.37 7.38
CA LYS A 175 25.14 -0.89 6.97
C LYS A 175 25.34 -2.37 7.33
N GLU A 176 24.65 -2.85 8.37
CA GLU A 176 24.84 -4.18 8.93
C GLU A 176 23.66 -5.08 8.63
N GLU A 177 23.92 -6.29 8.15
CA GLU A 177 22.92 -7.31 7.92
C GLU A 177 22.29 -7.76 9.25
N GLY A 178 20.96 -7.93 9.27
CA GLY A 178 20.20 -8.31 10.46
C GLY A 178 19.89 -7.17 11.43
N ARG A 179 20.56 -6.03 11.32
CA ARG A 179 20.35 -4.87 12.21
C ARG A 179 18.93 -4.34 12.18
N ASN A 180 18.26 -4.39 11.03
CA ASN A 180 16.86 -4.03 10.86
C ASN A 180 15.92 -4.85 11.77
N HIS A 181 16.13 -6.15 11.85
CA HIS A 181 15.34 -7.04 12.71
C HIS A 181 15.61 -6.80 14.20
N GLU A 182 16.86 -6.50 14.56
CA GLU A 182 17.21 -6.15 15.95
C GLU A 182 16.54 -4.87 16.41
N ILE A 183 16.56 -3.82 15.58
CA ILE A 183 15.89 -2.55 15.87
C ILE A 183 14.39 -2.79 16.09
N ILE A 184 13.72 -3.54 15.20
CA ILE A 184 12.31 -3.86 15.36
C ILE A 184 12.03 -4.60 16.67
N LYS A 185 12.85 -5.60 17.04
CA LYS A 185 12.70 -6.32 18.31
C LYS A 185 12.85 -5.39 19.52
N GLN A 186 13.78 -4.45 19.47
CA GLN A 186 13.98 -3.48 20.57
C GLN A 186 12.80 -2.52 20.69
N LEU A 187 12.30 -1.99 19.58
CA LEU A 187 11.11 -1.15 19.54
C LEU A 187 9.86 -1.89 20.04
N GLN A 188 9.71 -3.17 19.69
CA GLN A 188 8.59 -3.99 20.16
C GLN A 188 8.66 -4.28 21.65
N LYS A 189 9.86 -4.44 22.20
CA LYS A 189 10.07 -4.70 23.64
C LYS A 189 9.73 -3.49 24.52
N ASN A 190 10.05 -2.29 24.05
CA ASN A 190 9.82 -1.05 24.79
C ASN A 190 9.20 0.01 23.84
N PRO A 191 7.95 -0.15 23.43
CA PRO A 191 7.31 0.77 22.51
C PRO A 191 7.04 2.11 23.22
N ASN A 192 7.65 3.18 22.70
CA ASN A 192 7.42 4.54 23.21
C ASN A 192 6.90 5.41 22.05
N PHE A 193 5.58 5.41 21.88
CA PHE A 193 4.87 6.16 20.85
C PHE A 193 3.77 7.00 21.50
N PRO A 194 4.08 8.22 21.98
CA PRO A 194 3.13 9.09 22.65
C PRO A 194 1.86 9.34 21.83
N GLY A 195 0.70 9.21 22.45
CA GLY A 195 -0.61 9.39 21.82
C GLY A 195 -1.10 8.20 20.99
N ALA A 196 -0.40 7.07 21.02
CA ALA A 196 -0.86 5.84 20.37
C ALA A 196 -2.16 5.31 21.00
N GLU A 197 -3.15 4.98 20.17
CA GLU A 197 -4.37 4.28 20.58
C GLU A 197 -4.21 2.76 20.52
N ASN A 198 -3.41 2.27 19.55
CA ASN A 198 -3.13 0.85 19.38
C ASN A 198 -1.76 0.64 18.73
N ILE A 199 -1.08 -0.46 19.07
CA ILE A 199 0.18 -0.88 18.47
C ILE A 199 0.03 -2.31 17.95
N ILE A 200 0.14 -2.49 16.66
CA ILE A 200 0.04 -3.77 15.97
C ILE A 200 1.46 -4.25 15.64
N THR A 201 1.83 -5.41 16.18
CA THR A 201 3.19 -5.98 16.04
C THR A 201 3.24 -7.16 15.06
N LEU A 202 2.26 -7.27 14.18
CA LEU A 202 2.12 -8.36 13.22
C LEU A 202 3.32 -8.48 12.25
N ASP A 203 3.81 -7.31 11.76
CA ASP A 203 4.98 -7.21 10.88
C ASP A 203 5.67 -5.86 11.11
N GLY A 204 6.60 -5.82 12.05
CA GLY A 204 7.17 -4.59 12.58
C GLY A 204 6.28 -3.96 13.66
N LEU A 205 6.13 -2.65 13.62
CA LEU A 205 5.21 -1.88 14.47
C LEU A 205 4.37 -0.96 13.59
N ARG A 206 3.07 -1.20 13.57
CA ARG A 206 2.09 -0.26 13.07
C ARG A 206 1.39 0.39 14.27
N VAL A 207 1.58 1.68 14.40
CA VAL A 207 1.07 2.48 15.52
C VAL A 207 -0.12 3.29 15.04
N GLU A 208 -1.29 2.98 15.52
CA GLU A 208 -2.54 3.69 15.21
C GLU A 208 -2.74 4.85 16.18
N TYR A 209 -3.06 6.01 15.64
CA TYR A 209 -3.49 7.20 16.36
C TYR A 209 -4.95 7.51 16.01
N LYS A 210 -5.59 8.40 16.75
CA LYS A 210 -6.96 8.85 16.48
C LYS A 210 -7.16 9.29 15.01
N ASP A 211 -6.16 9.92 14.43
CA ASP A 211 -6.23 10.68 13.19
C ASP A 211 -5.20 10.24 12.11
N GLY A 212 -4.51 9.12 12.32
CA GLY A 212 -3.52 8.61 11.37
C GLY A 212 -2.83 7.36 11.87
N PHE A 213 -1.79 6.90 11.15
CA PHE A 213 -0.89 5.84 11.60
C PHE A 213 0.55 6.07 11.15
N GLY A 214 1.48 5.44 11.85
CA GLY A 214 2.86 5.26 11.41
C GLY A 214 3.24 3.79 11.41
N LEU A 215 4.06 3.40 10.46
CA LEU A 215 4.58 2.04 10.33
C LEU A 215 6.10 2.07 10.26
N VAL A 216 6.76 1.16 10.99
CA VAL A 216 8.15 0.77 10.80
C VAL A 216 8.25 -0.76 10.78
N ARG A 217 8.88 -1.31 9.76
CA ARG A 217 9.10 -2.75 9.61
C ARG A 217 10.48 -3.06 9.06
N ALA A 218 11.00 -4.25 9.35
CA ALA A 218 12.21 -4.76 8.70
C ALA A 218 11.88 -5.24 7.28
N SER A 219 12.70 -4.87 6.29
CA SER A 219 12.64 -5.49 4.97
C SER A 219 13.06 -6.97 5.06
N ASN A 220 12.37 -7.83 4.30
CA ASN A 220 12.70 -9.25 4.23
C ASN A 220 13.82 -9.55 3.20
N THR A 221 14.13 -8.60 2.32
CA THR A 221 15.03 -8.81 1.16
C THR A 221 16.29 -7.98 1.21
N THR A 222 16.32 -6.94 2.04
CA THR A 222 17.43 -6.01 2.15
C THR A 222 17.67 -5.62 3.61
N PRO A 223 18.90 -5.24 4.02
CA PRO A 223 19.18 -4.75 5.37
C PRO A 223 18.65 -3.31 5.54
N SER A 224 17.34 -3.16 5.51
CA SER A 224 16.69 -1.84 5.60
C SER A 224 15.45 -1.86 6.48
N LEU A 225 15.09 -0.70 7.02
CA LEU A 225 13.78 -0.44 7.59
C LEU A 225 12.90 0.24 6.53
N VAL A 226 11.65 -0.16 6.48
CA VAL A 226 10.62 0.44 5.63
C VAL A 226 9.64 1.15 6.53
N LEU A 227 9.41 2.45 6.25
CA LEU A 227 8.46 3.29 6.96
C LEU A 227 7.36 3.77 6.02
N ARG A 228 6.17 3.96 6.57
CA ARG A 228 5.05 4.66 5.93
C ARG A 228 4.24 5.40 6.97
N PHE A 229 3.79 6.59 6.61
CA PHE A 229 2.98 7.45 7.49
C PHE A 229 1.71 7.88 6.78
N GLU A 230 0.64 8.04 7.53
CA GLU A 230 -0.64 8.52 7.06
C GLU A 230 -1.30 9.38 8.14
N GLY A 231 -1.87 10.51 7.75
CA GLY A 231 -2.56 11.44 8.63
C GLY A 231 -3.79 12.05 7.95
N LYS A 232 -4.79 12.46 8.74
CA LYS A 232 -5.99 13.13 8.23
C LYS A 232 -5.67 14.44 7.48
N ASP A 233 -4.57 15.09 7.89
CA ASP A 233 -4.04 16.35 7.34
C ASP A 233 -2.51 16.38 7.46
N GLN A 234 -1.89 17.43 6.91
CA GLN A 234 -0.45 17.60 6.87
C GLN A 234 0.16 17.72 8.29
N ASP A 235 -0.51 18.42 9.19
CA ASP A 235 -0.02 18.61 10.57
C ASP A 235 0.00 17.28 11.33
N THR A 236 -1.05 16.49 11.18
CA THR A 236 -1.12 15.13 11.73
C THR A 236 -0.03 14.23 11.18
N LEU A 237 0.17 14.26 9.85
CA LEU A 237 1.21 13.48 9.18
C LEU A 237 2.60 13.85 9.73
N GLN A 238 2.88 15.15 9.85
CA GLN A 238 4.16 15.65 10.37
C GLN A 238 4.37 15.26 11.84
N ARG A 239 3.35 15.42 12.68
CA ARG A 239 3.40 15.00 14.10
C ARG A 239 3.72 13.51 14.25
N ILE A 240 3.08 12.65 13.46
CA ILE A 240 3.35 11.20 13.49
C ILE A 240 4.77 10.89 13.05
N LYS A 241 5.26 11.55 11.98
CA LYS A 241 6.65 11.43 11.54
C LYS A 241 7.63 11.79 12.65
N GLU A 242 7.41 12.88 13.38
CA GLU A 242 8.27 13.33 14.48
C GLU A 242 8.33 12.32 15.65
N VAL A 243 7.21 11.68 15.98
CA VAL A 243 7.20 10.61 16.99
C VAL A 243 8.07 9.43 16.54
N PHE A 244 7.97 9.01 15.29
CA PHE A 244 8.81 7.92 14.74
C PHE A 244 10.27 8.33 14.60
N TYR A 245 10.54 9.57 14.20
CA TYR A 245 11.89 10.13 14.20
C TYR A 245 12.54 10.00 15.58
N SER A 246 11.84 10.45 16.62
CA SER A 246 12.31 10.38 18.01
C SER A 246 12.56 8.93 18.47
N ALA A 247 11.67 8.00 18.09
CA ALA A 247 11.80 6.59 18.44
C ALA A 247 12.99 5.89 17.74
N LEU A 248 13.35 6.36 16.53
CA LEU A 248 14.42 5.76 15.70
C LEU A 248 15.77 6.44 15.84
N SER A 249 15.83 7.67 16.35
CA SER A 249 17.06 8.50 16.39
C SER A 249 18.24 7.86 17.12
N SER A 250 17.99 7.01 18.12
CA SER A 250 19.04 6.29 18.85
C SER A 250 19.58 5.06 18.11
N PHE A 251 18.89 4.60 17.05
CA PHE A 251 19.23 3.38 16.32
C PHE A 251 19.83 3.63 14.94
N VAL A 252 19.44 4.74 14.31
CA VAL A 252 19.81 5.06 12.91
C VAL A 252 20.53 6.39 12.87
N PRO A 253 21.84 6.40 12.55
CA PRO A 253 22.57 7.64 12.28
C PRO A 253 22.03 8.31 11.00
N ASP A 254 22.18 9.63 10.90
CA ASP A 254 21.81 10.44 9.72
C ASP A 254 20.32 10.35 9.31
N LEU A 255 19.44 10.12 10.31
CA LEU A 255 17.99 9.96 10.11
C LEU A 255 17.36 11.20 9.45
N ASP A 256 17.89 12.40 9.66
CA ASP A 256 17.43 13.67 9.06
C ASP A 256 17.32 13.60 7.55
N HIS A 257 18.31 12.99 6.88
CA HIS A 257 18.33 12.85 5.43
C HIS A 257 17.09 12.14 4.90
N TYR A 258 16.64 11.08 5.57
CA TYR A 258 15.49 10.27 5.13
C TYR A 258 14.15 10.95 5.42
N PHE A 259 14.06 11.67 6.52
CA PHE A 259 12.82 12.37 6.92
C PHE A 259 12.61 13.68 6.17
N SER A 260 13.67 14.36 5.74
CA SER A 260 13.59 15.56 4.90
C SER A 260 13.17 15.27 3.47
N LEU A 261 13.54 14.10 2.91
CA LEU A 261 13.17 13.68 1.55
C LEU A 261 11.73 13.19 1.41
N SER A 262 11.07 12.86 2.53
CA SER A 262 9.69 12.37 2.54
C SER A 262 8.67 13.50 2.47
N SER A 263 8.70 14.27 1.36
CA SER A 263 7.58 15.18 1.06
C SER A 263 6.29 14.38 0.90
N PRO A 264 5.15 14.90 1.36
CA PRO A 264 3.88 14.23 1.20
C PRO A 264 3.58 14.03 -0.28
N ILE A 265 2.83 12.99 -0.58
CA ILE A 265 2.26 12.78 -1.90
C ILE A 265 1.27 13.95 -2.10
N ASN A 266 1.69 14.95 -2.86
CA ASN A 266 0.78 16.03 -3.25
C ASN A 266 -0.21 15.45 -4.26
N HIS A 267 -1.42 15.28 -3.82
CA HIS A 267 -2.57 15.05 -4.70
C HIS A 267 -2.97 16.43 -5.28
N MET A 268 -2.46 16.77 -6.48
CA MET A 268 -2.98 17.90 -7.25
C MET A 268 -4.28 17.48 -7.91
#